data_e4e7e98a3e36aeb7873403ff5f55f461
#
_entry.id   e4e7e98a3e36aeb7873403ff5f55f461
#
_cell.length_a   1.000
_cell.length_b   1.000
_cell.length_c   1.000
_cell.angle_alpha   90.00
_cell.angle_beta   90.00
_cell.angle_gamma   90.00
#
_symmetry.space_group_name_H-M   'P 1'
#
loop_
_entity.id
_entity.type
_entity.pdbx_description
1 polymer ?
#
loop_
_entity_poly.entity_id
_entity_poly.type
_entity_poly.pdbx_seq_one_letter_code
_entity_poly.pdbx_strand_id
1 'polypeptide(L)'
;MKIKNILLFLLLSFFCSLSAQKKGEYNNYKIDGYRPIWFDLGQKSEYGSKYSGGLGTYTVKHNPMAIYSPETNKTFFVFGGTINKDERYLLCMIGCYDHATGKVCKPTVVYDKQGVNDPHDNPALLIDKEGYLWVYVAGRGNHRPGFIYKSVKPYDISKFESTGFKDIMAYPQPRLVEGQGHFMFCTRYDGVRRLFYRTSPDGLKWSDYHQIASIISEEENKSGHYQITGQYGNKLVTTFNRHKNGDCDTRTNMYYLQTVDFGKTWTLADGTPVELPIVDKDSPCRVIDAESKGQNFILKM
;
A
#
# COMPACT_ATOMS: atom_id res chain seq x y z
N MET A 1 -5.28 52.13 -42.25
CA MET A 1 -5.65 51.73 -40.87
C MET A 1 -6.49 50.42 -40.83
N LYS A 2 -6.27 49.46 -41.73
CA LYS A 2 -7.05 48.21 -41.82
C LYS A 2 -6.23 46.92 -41.80
N ILE A 3 -4.89 46.98 -41.85
CA ILE A 3 -4.03 45.77 -41.87
C ILE A 3 -3.57 45.35 -40.46
N LYS A 4 -3.46 46.27 -39.51
CA LYS A 4 -3.02 45.93 -38.13
C LYS A 4 -4.07 45.16 -37.35
N ASN A 5 -5.35 45.29 -37.64
CA ASN A 5 -6.41 44.60 -36.92
C ASN A 5 -6.62 43.15 -37.37
N ILE A 6 -6.21 42.81 -38.59
CA ILE A 6 -6.32 41.44 -39.12
C ILE A 6 -5.19 40.54 -38.53
N LEU A 7 -4.00 41.12 -38.33
CA LEU A 7 -2.88 40.37 -37.72
C LEU A 7 -3.11 40.07 -36.23
N LEU A 8 -3.83 40.95 -35.53
CA LEU A 8 -4.16 40.73 -34.09
C LEU A 8 -5.23 39.67 -33.92
N PHE A 9 -6.16 39.56 -34.88
CA PHE A 9 -7.19 38.51 -34.84
C PHE A 9 -6.64 37.12 -35.21
N LEU A 10 -5.63 37.04 -36.07
CA LEU A 10 -4.95 35.80 -36.41
C LEU A 10 -4.00 35.32 -35.28
N LEU A 11 -3.42 36.24 -34.52
CA LEU A 11 -2.62 35.88 -33.33
C LEU A 11 -3.48 35.42 -32.14
N LEU A 12 -4.69 35.95 -31.96
CA LEU A 12 -5.63 35.50 -30.95
C LEU A 12 -6.30 34.16 -31.25
N SER A 13 -6.42 33.81 -32.54
CA SER A 13 -6.95 32.50 -32.95
C SER A 13 -5.93 31.37 -32.82
N PHE A 14 -4.64 31.67 -32.75
CA PHE A 14 -3.58 30.66 -32.55
C PHE A 14 -3.36 30.29 -31.10
N PHE A 15 -3.87 31.05 -30.11
CA PHE A 15 -3.76 30.77 -28.71
C PHE A 15 -4.99 30.03 -28.12
N CYS A 16 -6.06 29.85 -28.91
CA CYS A 16 -7.26 29.16 -28.48
C CYS A 16 -7.37 27.68 -28.89
N SER A 17 -6.33 27.10 -29.46
CA SER A 17 -6.24 25.64 -29.66
C SER A 17 -5.43 24.96 -28.56
N LEU A 18 -5.58 25.38 -27.29
CA LEU A 18 -5.42 24.47 -26.17
C LEU A 18 -6.56 23.47 -26.31
N SER A 19 -6.23 22.34 -26.93
CA SER A 19 -7.12 21.21 -27.11
C SER A 19 -7.80 20.94 -25.77
N ALA A 20 -9.09 21.23 -25.69
CA ALA A 20 -9.94 20.73 -24.63
C ALA A 20 -9.79 19.22 -24.69
N GLN A 21 -9.11 18.66 -23.69
CA GLN A 21 -8.93 17.23 -23.54
C GLN A 21 -10.33 16.60 -23.54
N LYS A 22 -10.60 15.73 -24.51
CA LYS A 22 -11.91 15.07 -24.57
C LYS A 22 -12.19 14.41 -23.24
N LYS A 23 -13.33 14.69 -22.66
CA LYS A 23 -13.81 14.07 -21.43
C LYS A 23 -13.79 12.54 -21.63
N GLY A 24 -12.97 11.84 -20.85
CA GLY A 24 -12.84 10.39 -20.93
C GLY A 24 -11.61 9.86 -21.66
N GLU A 25 -10.74 10.68 -22.21
CA GLU A 25 -9.47 10.20 -22.79
C GLU A 25 -8.41 10.02 -21.71
N TYR A 26 -7.91 8.79 -21.63
CA TYR A 26 -6.77 8.44 -20.79
C TYR A 26 -5.50 9.07 -21.36
N ASN A 27 -4.88 10.00 -20.64
CA ASN A 27 -3.68 10.66 -21.11
C ASN A 27 -2.45 9.79 -20.87
N ASN A 28 -2.08 9.00 -21.88
CA ASN A 28 -0.88 8.19 -21.90
C ASN A 28 0.39 8.95 -22.30
N TYR A 29 0.38 10.26 -22.31
CA TYR A 29 1.50 11.05 -22.78
C TYR A 29 2.71 10.91 -21.86
N LYS A 30 3.86 10.58 -22.48
CA LYS A 30 5.17 10.72 -21.86
C LYS A 30 5.82 11.98 -22.41
N ILE A 31 6.13 12.91 -21.53
CA ILE A 31 6.88 14.12 -21.86
C ILE A 31 8.27 13.97 -21.24
N ASP A 32 9.32 14.34 -21.96
CA ASP A 32 10.66 14.40 -21.39
C ASP A 32 10.68 15.34 -20.19
N GLY A 33 11.27 14.85 -19.08
CA GLY A 33 11.25 15.59 -17.83
C GLY A 33 9.90 15.61 -17.10
N TYR A 34 8.93 14.83 -17.56
CA TYR A 34 7.63 14.69 -16.89
C TYR A 34 7.80 14.22 -15.44
N ARG A 35 7.18 14.95 -14.55
CA ARG A 35 7.11 14.62 -13.12
C ARG A 35 5.66 14.32 -12.76
N PRO A 36 5.29 13.06 -12.60
CA PRO A 36 3.91 12.73 -12.31
C PRO A 36 3.49 13.22 -10.93
N ILE A 37 2.23 13.57 -10.81
CA ILE A 37 1.56 13.72 -9.55
C ILE A 37 0.85 12.39 -9.28
N TRP A 38 1.28 11.69 -8.23
CA TRP A 38 0.83 10.33 -7.91
C TRP A 38 -0.46 10.29 -7.08
N PHE A 39 -0.97 11.42 -6.71
CA PHE A 39 -2.26 11.58 -6.08
C PHE A 39 -3.12 12.51 -6.92
N ASP A 40 -4.40 12.25 -6.96
CA ASP A 40 -5.31 13.10 -7.72
C ASP A 40 -5.67 14.36 -6.92
N LEU A 41 -5.29 15.49 -7.48
CA LEU A 41 -5.64 16.79 -6.94
C LEU A 41 -7.10 17.12 -7.31
N GLY A 42 -7.98 16.94 -6.36
CA GLY A 42 -9.40 17.27 -6.50
C GLY A 42 -10.32 16.09 -6.81
N GLN A 43 -9.80 14.88 -6.87
CA GLN A 43 -10.64 13.70 -6.89
C GLN A 43 -11.41 13.58 -5.59
N LYS A 44 -12.72 13.45 -5.68
CA LYS A 44 -13.57 13.23 -4.52
C LYS A 44 -13.57 11.76 -4.13
N SER A 45 -13.31 11.47 -2.87
CA SER A 45 -13.45 10.16 -2.27
C SER A 45 -14.45 10.24 -1.12
N GLU A 46 -15.19 9.17 -0.85
CA GLU A 46 -16.09 9.10 0.30
C GLU A 46 -15.34 9.29 1.64
N TYR A 47 -14.03 9.00 1.63
CA TYR A 47 -13.15 9.20 2.80
C TYR A 47 -12.53 10.60 2.86
N GLY A 48 -12.82 11.48 1.91
CA GLY A 48 -12.28 12.84 1.84
C GLY A 48 -10.77 12.89 1.68
N SER A 49 -10.17 14.03 2.03
CA SER A 49 -8.70 14.24 2.00
C SER A 49 -7.96 13.50 3.11
N LYS A 50 -8.66 12.82 4.01
CA LYS A 50 -8.13 12.05 5.14
C LYS A 50 -7.08 11.00 4.70
N TYR A 51 -7.21 10.48 3.49
CA TYR A 51 -6.41 9.38 2.97
C TYR A 51 -5.58 9.76 1.74
N SER A 52 -4.81 10.81 1.83
CA SER A 52 -3.84 11.18 0.78
C SER A 52 -4.45 11.59 -0.57
N GLY A 53 -5.59 12.26 -0.55
CA GLY A 53 -6.12 12.91 -1.76
C GLY A 53 -6.84 12.00 -2.74
N GLY A 54 -7.64 11.08 -2.27
CA GLY A 54 -8.50 10.25 -3.13
C GLY A 54 -7.94 8.86 -3.40
N LEU A 55 -7.95 8.41 -4.64
CA LEU A 55 -7.58 7.04 -5.00
C LEU A 55 -6.08 6.87 -5.33
N GLY A 56 -5.29 7.94 -5.41
CA GLY A 56 -3.91 7.90 -5.88
C GLY A 56 -2.98 7.06 -5.03
N THR A 57 -2.96 7.31 -3.73
CA THR A 57 -2.22 6.52 -2.76
C THR A 57 -3.02 6.41 -1.48
N TYR A 58 -2.84 5.31 -0.81
CA TYR A 58 -3.36 5.18 0.52
C TYR A 58 -2.25 5.32 1.54
N THR A 59 -2.12 4.98 2.56
CA THR A 59 -1.21 5.27 3.66
C THR A 59 -0.03 4.34 3.69
N VAL A 60 0.90 4.61 4.58
CA VAL A 60 2.01 3.75 5.02
C VAL A 60 1.63 2.30 5.38
N LYS A 61 0.34 1.97 5.43
CA LYS A 61 -0.13 0.62 5.75
C LYS A 61 -0.10 -0.34 4.55
N HIS A 62 0.14 0.17 3.34
CA HIS A 62 0.50 -0.61 2.16
C HIS A 62 2.00 -0.39 1.93
N ASN A 63 2.83 -1.27 2.43
CA ASN A 63 4.27 -1.07 2.51
C ASN A 63 5.03 -2.38 2.18
N PRO A 64 6.04 -2.31 1.29
CA PRO A 64 6.55 -1.14 0.56
C PRO A 64 5.64 -0.68 -0.58
N MET A 65 5.63 0.62 -0.85
CA MET A 65 5.03 1.19 -2.07
C MET A 65 6.09 1.50 -3.12
N ALA A 66 7.35 1.65 -2.74
CA ALA A 66 8.46 1.93 -3.64
C ALA A 66 9.71 1.17 -3.19
N ILE A 67 10.44 0.60 -4.14
CA ILE A 67 11.68 -0.15 -3.90
C ILE A 67 12.70 0.28 -4.95
N TYR A 68 13.89 0.68 -4.50
CA TYR A 68 15.04 0.91 -5.36
C TYR A 68 15.74 -0.42 -5.66
N SER A 69 16.04 -0.67 -6.95
CA SER A 69 16.86 -1.78 -7.40
C SER A 69 18.21 -1.25 -7.87
N PRO A 70 19.29 -1.57 -7.17
CA PRO A 70 20.63 -1.21 -7.59
C PRO A 70 21.06 -1.90 -8.89
N GLU A 71 20.56 -3.11 -9.18
CA GLU A 71 20.88 -3.90 -10.38
C GLU A 71 20.47 -3.19 -11.66
N THR A 72 19.39 -2.43 -11.61
CA THR A 72 18.87 -1.71 -12.79
C THR A 72 18.98 -0.19 -12.64
N ASN A 73 19.44 0.31 -11.49
CA ASN A 73 19.43 1.72 -11.13
C ASN A 73 18.06 2.38 -11.34
N LYS A 74 17.00 1.68 -10.88
CA LYS A 74 15.61 2.13 -10.99
C LYS A 74 14.89 2.03 -9.66
N THR A 75 13.97 2.95 -9.42
CA THR A 75 12.97 2.81 -8.35
C THR A 75 11.66 2.37 -8.96
N PHE A 76 11.20 1.19 -8.58
CA PHE A 76 9.85 0.72 -8.91
C PHE A 76 8.88 1.15 -7.83
N PHE A 77 7.65 1.52 -8.22
CA PHE A 77 6.66 1.99 -7.27
C PHE A 77 5.24 1.65 -7.72
N VAL A 78 4.38 1.39 -6.75
CA VAL A 78 2.96 1.08 -6.97
C VAL A 78 2.08 2.19 -6.42
N PHE A 79 0.93 2.37 -7.04
CA PHE A 79 -0.03 3.42 -6.67
C PHE A 79 -1.42 3.11 -7.20
N GLY A 80 -2.43 3.80 -6.67
CA GLY A 80 -3.77 3.82 -7.24
C GLY A 80 -3.88 4.86 -8.34
N GLY A 81 -4.63 4.54 -9.37
CA GLY A 81 -4.98 5.45 -10.44
C GLY A 81 -6.45 5.39 -10.76
N THR A 82 -6.89 6.22 -11.67
CA THR A 82 -8.24 6.21 -12.22
C THR A 82 -8.19 6.49 -13.72
N ILE A 83 -9.21 6.08 -14.45
CA ILE A 83 -9.29 6.32 -15.89
C ILE A 83 -9.53 7.80 -16.17
N ASN A 84 -10.44 8.42 -15.39
CA ASN A 84 -10.81 9.81 -15.57
C ASN A 84 -10.80 10.55 -14.23
N LYS A 85 -10.59 11.87 -14.30
CA LYS A 85 -10.56 12.76 -13.14
C LYS A 85 -11.82 12.68 -12.27
N ASP A 86 -12.98 12.53 -12.89
CA ASP A 86 -14.27 12.52 -12.21
C ASP A 86 -14.73 11.13 -11.81
N GLU A 87 -13.98 10.08 -12.18
CA GLU A 87 -14.35 8.71 -11.89
C GLU A 87 -13.75 8.25 -10.58
N ARG A 88 -14.57 7.59 -9.78
CA ARG A 88 -14.15 6.87 -8.59
C ARG A 88 -13.93 5.41 -8.94
N TYR A 89 -12.80 5.14 -9.58
CA TYR A 89 -12.52 3.87 -10.20
C TYR A 89 -11.06 3.49 -10.00
N LEU A 90 -10.80 2.60 -9.07
CA LEU A 90 -9.44 2.27 -8.69
C LEU A 90 -8.76 1.33 -9.68
N LEU A 91 -7.69 1.81 -10.28
CA LEU A 91 -6.70 1.01 -11.00
C LEU A 91 -5.48 0.79 -10.10
N CYS A 92 -5.09 -0.45 -9.86
CA CYS A 92 -3.82 -0.77 -9.21
C CYS A 92 -2.70 -0.72 -10.24
N MET A 93 -1.78 0.23 -10.09
CA MET A 93 -0.77 0.56 -11.08
C MET A 93 0.64 0.37 -10.56
N ILE A 94 1.57 0.15 -11.48
CA ILE A 94 3.01 0.16 -11.23
C ILE A 94 3.72 1.08 -12.21
N GLY A 95 4.70 1.81 -11.73
CA GLY A 95 5.60 2.63 -12.51
C GLY A 95 7.06 2.38 -12.14
N CYS A 96 7.98 2.98 -12.88
CA CYS A 96 9.39 3.01 -12.53
C CYS A 96 9.99 4.39 -12.80
N TYR A 97 10.93 4.78 -11.96
CA TYR A 97 11.80 5.93 -12.17
C TYR A 97 13.19 5.42 -12.51
N ASP A 98 13.69 5.81 -13.67
CA ASP A 98 15.03 5.47 -14.14
C ASP A 98 16.00 6.59 -13.71
N HIS A 99 16.91 6.26 -12.78
CA HIS A 99 17.86 7.21 -12.23
C HIS A 99 18.95 7.62 -13.22
N ALA A 100 19.26 6.78 -14.22
CA ALA A 100 20.26 7.10 -15.22
C ALA A 100 19.77 8.17 -16.21
N THR A 101 18.49 8.16 -16.54
CA THR A 101 17.87 9.08 -17.49
C THR A 101 17.06 10.19 -16.82
N GLY A 102 16.76 10.09 -15.53
CA GLY A 102 15.88 10.98 -14.80
C GLY A 102 14.42 10.93 -15.25
N LYS A 103 14.00 9.85 -15.92
CA LYS A 103 12.67 9.70 -16.51
C LYS A 103 11.81 8.70 -15.77
N VAL A 104 10.50 8.96 -15.79
CA VAL A 104 9.50 8.01 -15.32
C VAL A 104 9.01 7.17 -16.50
N CYS A 105 9.01 5.84 -16.32
CA CYS A 105 8.46 4.92 -17.30
C CYS A 105 6.94 5.09 -17.40
N LYS A 106 6.37 4.79 -18.57
CA LYS A 106 4.91 4.69 -18.72
C LYS A 106 4.38 3.65 -17.73
N PRO A 107 3.45 4.01 -16.85
CA PRO A 107 2.89 3.05 -15.89
C PRO A 107 2.08 1.94 -16.56
N THR A 108 1.97 0.81 -15.87
CA THR A 108 1.15 -0.34 -16.28
C THR A 108 0.02 -0.51 -15.29
N VAL A 109 -1.17 -0.76 -15.78
CA VAL A 109 -2.30 -1.22 -14.98
C VAL A 109 -2.07 -2.72 -14.70
N VAL A 110 -1.82 -3.05 -13.43
CA VAL A 110 -1.65 -4.44 -12.99
C VAL A 110 -3.00 -5.09 -12.77
N TYR A 111 -3.92 -4.36 -12.13
CA TYR A 111 -5.25 -4.85 -11.85
C TYR A 111 -6.28 -3.72 -11.84
N ASP A 112 -7.39 -3.94 -12.53
CA ASP A 112 -8.55 -3.07 -12.52
C ASP A 112 -9.54 -3.57 -11.46
N LYS A 113 -9.83 -2.73 -10.47
CA LYS A 113 -10.77 -3.06 -9.38
C LYS A 113 -12.24 -2.94 -9.79
N GLN A 114 -12.52 -2.66 -11.07
CA GLN A 114 -13.85 -2.69 -11.68
C GLN A 114 -14.94 -1.92 -10.90
N GLY A 115 -14.72 -0.63 -10.73
CA GLY A 115 -15.68 0.27 -10.09
C GLY A 115 -15.53 0.41 -8.57
N VAL A 116 -14.56 -0.26 -7.94
CA VAL A 116 -14.22 0.02 -6.55
C VAL A 116 -13.61 1.41 -6.46
N ASN A 117 -14.13 2.24 -5.55
CA ASN A 117 -13.63 3.61 -5.30
C ASN A 117 -12.95 3.75 -3.94
N ASP A 118 -12.45 2.67 -3.40
CA ASP A 118 -11.89 2.61 -2.05
C ASP A 118 -10.35 2.60 -2.07
N PRO A 119 -9.66 3.64 -1.57
CA PRO A 119 -8.20 3.69 -1.57
C PRO A 119 -7.56 2.64 -0.63
N HIS A 120 -8.34 1.96 0.20
CA HIS A 120 -7.82 0.84 0.99
C HIS A 120 -7.40 -0.36 0.14
N ASP A 121 -7.85 -0.42 -1.10
CA ASP A 121 -7.54 -1.51 -2.03
C ASP A 121 -6.24 -1.24 -2.84
N ASN A 122 -5.49 -0.18 -2.53
CA ASN A 122 -4.21 0.14 -3.15
C ASN A 122 -3.17 -0.97 -2.97
N PRO A 123 -2.23 -1.13 -3.91
CA PRO A 123 -1.26 -2.21 -3.88
C PRO A 123 -0.05 -1.94 -2.98
N ALA A 124 0.67 -3.01 -2.65
CA ALA A 124 2.03 -3.01 -2.13
C ALA A 124 2.98 -3.76 -3.09
N LEU A 125 4.28 -3.53 -2.98
CA LEU A 125 5.30 -4.02 -3.89
C LEU A 125 6.32 -4.92 -3.17
N LEU A 126 6.81 -5.93 -3.88
CA LEU A 126 8.00 -6.69 -3.52
C LEU A 126 8.84 -6.94 -4.78
N ILE A 127 10.15 -7.00 -4.63
CA ILE A 127 11.08 -7.49 -5.66
C ILE A 127 11.77 -8.72 -5.10
N ASP A 128 11.73 -9.84 -5.84
CA ASP A 128 12.43 -11.05 -5.42
C ASP A 128 13.91 -11.03 -5.85
N LYS A 129 14.66 -12.03 -5.43
CA LYS A 129 16.11 -12.11 -5.69
C LYS A 129 16.45 -12.29 -7.18
N GLU A 130 15.53 -12.81 -7.96
CA GLU A 130 15.64 -12.93 -9.41
C GLU A 130 15.21 -11.65 -10.14
N GLY A 131 14.74 -10.62 -9.41
CA GLY A 131 14.31 -9.35 -9.98
C GLY A 131 12.85 -9.31 -10.42
N TYR A 132 12.05 -10.35 -10.19
CA TYR A 132 10.63 -10.29 -10.49
C TYR A 132 9.90 -9.35 -9.53
N LEU A 133 8.99 -8.58 -10.11
CA LEU A 133 8.17 -7.62 -9.39
C LEU A 133 6.86 -8.31 -8.98
N TRP A 134 6.55 -8.28 -7.68
CA TRP A 134 5.34 -8.83 -7.12
C TRP A 134 4.44 -7.71 -6.62
N VAL A 135 3.21 -7.65 -7.13
CA VAL A 135 2.23 -6.63 -6.76
C VAL A 135 1.14 -7.28 -5.94
N TYR A 136 1.06 -6.88 -4.68
CA TYR A 136 0.06 -7.34 -3.71
C TYR A 136 -1.12 -6.37 -3.75
N VAL A 137 -2.14 -6.70 -4.50
CA VAL A 137 -3.36 -5.91 -4.63
C VAL A 137 -4.24 -6.13 -3.40
N ALA A 138 -4.41 -5.12 -2.59
CA ALA A 138 -5.18 -5.25 -1.36
C ALA A 138 -6.68 -5.50 -1.61
N GLY A 139 -7.31 -6.12 -0.62
CA GLY A 139 -8.75 -6.25 -0.48
C GLY A 139 -9.27 -5.45 0.70
N ARG A 140 -10.56 -5.60 1.00
CA ARG A 140 -11.23 -4.86 2.07
C ARG A 140 -12.27 -5.70 2.79
N GLY A 141 -12.23 -5.66 4.12
CA GLY A 141 -13.20 -6.38 4.94
C GLY A 141 -13.18 -7.89 4.67
N ASN A 142 -14.35 -8.51 4.74
CA ASN A 142 -14.55 -9.94 4.44
C ASN A 142 -15.19 -10.18 3.07
N HIS A 143 -15.39 -9.12 2.29
CA HIS A 143 -16.17 -9.18 1.05
C HIS A 143 -15.36 -8.86 -0.22
N ARG A 144 -14.23 -8.18 -0.10
CA ARG A 144 -13.33 -7.92 -1.22
C ARG A 144 -11.99 -8.61 -1.01
N PRO A 145 -11.67 -9.66 -1.79
CA PRO A 145 -10.39 -10.34 -1.70
C PRO A 145 -9.25 -9.47 -2.24
N GLY A 146 -8.05 -9.77 -1.77
CA GLY A 146 -6.81 -9.33 -2.38
C GLY A 146 -6.30 -10.35 -3.39
N PHE A 147 -5.34 -9.93 -4.20
CA PHE A 147 -4.72 -10.73 -5.27
C PHE A 147 -3.22 -10.49 -5.29
N ILE A 148 -2.46 -11.42 -5.84
CA ILE A 148 -1.02 -11.27 -6.05
C ILE A 148 -0.72 -11.48 -7.52
N TYR A 149 0.02 -10.55 -8.10
CA TYR A 149 0.49 -10.58 -9.49
C TYR A 149 2.01 -10.57 -9.51
N LYS A 150 2.60 -11.29 -10.46
CA LYS A 150 4.04 -11.34 -10.69
C LYS A 150 4.36 -10.84 -12.10
N SER A 151 5.43 -10.07 -12.26
CA SER A 151 5.91 -9.67 -13.59
C SER A 151 6.34 -10.89 -14.40
N VAL A 152 6.15 -10.85 -15.72
CA VAL A 152 6.53 -11.96 -16.61
C VAL A 152 8.06 -12.04 -16.78
N LYS A 153 8.76 -10.91 -16.63
CA LYS A 153 10.22 -10.80 -16.72
C LYS A 153 10.78 -10.02 -15.54
N PRO A 154 12.02 -10.31 -15.13
CA PRO A 154 12.71 -9.53 -14.11
C PRO A 154 12.78 -8.04 -14.48
N TYR A 155 12.56 -7.17 -13.50
CA TYR A 155 12.66 -5.71 -13.61
C TYR A 155 11.83 -5.08 -14.73
N ASP A 156 10.81 -5.78 -15.23
CA ASP A 156 9.96 -5.36 -16.33
C ASP A 156 8.52 -5.11 -15.85
N ILE A 157 8.07 -3.88 -16.03
CA ILE A 157 6.71 -3.47 -15.67
C ILE A 157 5.70 -3.63 -16.83
N SER A 158 6.10 -4.20 -17.96
CA SER A 158 5.24 -4.24 -19.16
C SER A 158 4.06 -5.22 -19.05
N LYS A 159 4.25 -6.34 -18.32
CA LYS A 159 3.24 -7.39 -18.20
C LYS A 159 3.32 -8.12 -16.87
N PHE A 160 2.15 -8.36 -16.29
CA PHE A 160 1.95 -9.11 -15.06
C PHE A 160 0.98 -10.27 -15.27
N GLU A 161 1.18 -11.34 -14.54
CA GLU A 161 0.30 -12.51 -14.52
C GLU A 161 -0.15 -12.80 -13.09
N SER A 162 -1.38 -13.29 -12.97
CA SER A 162 -1.93 -13.70 -11.67
C SER A 162 -1.18 -14.91 -11.15
N THR A 163 -0.84 -14.93 -9.87
CA THR A 163 -0.29 -16.11 -9.20
C THR A 163 -1.36 -17.12 -8.80
N GLY A 164 -2.63 -16.80 -9.01
CA GLY A 164 -3.76 -17.59 -8.52
C GLY A 164 -4.16 -17.28 -7.08
N PHE A 165 -3.39 -16.43 -6.36
CA PHE A 165 -3.78 -16.02 -5.00
C PHE A 165 -5.05 -15.17 -5.03
N LYS A 166 -6.04 -15.61 -4.24
CA LYS A 166 -7.28 -14.87 -4.00
C LYS A 166 -7.77 -15.17 -2.59
N ASP A 167 -7.57 -14.23 -1.66
CA ASP A 167 -7.96 -14.41 -0.26
C ASP A 167 -8.18 -13.05 0.41
N ILE A 168 -8.72 -13.03 1.62
CA ILE A 168 -8.91 -11.82 2.41
C ILE A 168 -7.55 -11.27 2.84
N MET A 169 -7.17 -10.13 2.27
CA MET A 169 -5.88 -9.50 2.50
C MET A 169 -6.04 -7.98 2.50
N ALA A 170 -6.22 -7.38 3.67
CA ALA A 170 -6.22 -5.93 3.80
C ALA A 170 -4.86 -5.44 4.31
N TYR A 171 -4.43 -4.28 3.83
CA TYR A 171 -3.16 -3.66 4.21
C TYR A 171 -1.94 -4.60 4.10
N PRO A 172 -1.67 -5.19 2.94
CA PRO A 172 -0.54 -6.09 2.78
C PRO A 172 0.78 -5.35 2.96
N GLN A 173 1.69 -5.97 3.70
CA GLN A 173 3.06 -5.52 3.91
C GLN A 173 4.01 -6.68 3.64
N PRO A 174 4.28 -6.97 2.36
CA PRO A 174 5.13 -8.09 1.98
C PRO A 174 6.59 -7.81 2.30
N ARG A 175 7.31 -8.87 2.64
CA ARG A 175 8.75 -8.91 2.86
C ARG A 175 9.34 -10.15 2.19
N LEU A 176 10.59 -10.07 1.74
CA LEU A 176 11.34 -11.22 1.27
C LEU A 176 12.45 -11.51 2.28
N VAL A 177 12.46 -12.71 2.83
CA VAL A 177 13.53 -13.16 3.72
C VAL A 177 14.43 -14.12 2.95
N GLU A 178 15.68 -13.73 2.81
CA GLU A 178 16.66 -14.49 2.04
C GLU A 178 16.75 -15.95 2.52
N GLY A 179 16.73 -16.88 1.58
CA GLY A 179 16.77 -18.33 1.86
C GLY A 179 15.49 -18.91 2.47
N GLN A 180 14.48 -18.10 2.79
CA GLN A 180 13.23 -18.56 3.42
C GLN A 180 11.97 -18.27 2.60
N GLY A 181 11.94 -17.15 1.84
CA GLY A 181 10.83 -16.83 0.95
C GLY A 181 10.04 -15.59 1.35
N HIS A 182 8.79 -15.57 0.97
CA HIS A 182 7.87 -14.45 1.15
C HIS A 182 7.22 -14.49 2.53
N PHE A 183 7.21 -13.35 3.20
CA PHE A 183 6.50 -13.11 4.44
C PHE A 183 5.52 -11.97 4.24
N MET A 184 4.26 -12.17 4.52
CA MET A 184 3.23 -11.15 4.33
C MET A 184 2.54 -10.84 5.64
N PHE A 185 2.75 -9.64 6.16
CA PHE A 185 1.91 -9.08 7.20
C PHE A 185 0.62 -8.54 6.58
N CYS A 186 -0.49 -8.73 7.25
CA CYS A 186 -1.78 -8.24 6.77
C CYS A 186 -2.78 -8.06 7.93
N THR A 187 -3.90 -7.45 7.59
CA THR A 187 -5.06 -7.33 8.47
C THR A 187 -6.20 -8.19 7.93
N ARG A 188 -6.90 -8.88 8.82
CA ARG A 188 -8.17 -9.51 8.52
C ARG A 188 -9.27 -8.90 9.40
N TYR A 189 -10.46 -8.87 8.82
CA TYR A 189 -11.66 -8.45 9.53
C TYR A 189 -12.42 -9.71 9.95
N ASP A 190 -12.35 -10.00 11.23
CA ASP A 190 -13.05 -11.11 11.86
C ASP A 190 -13.79 -10.55 13.09
N GLY A 191 -14.95 -9.94 12.83
CA GLY A 191 -15.66 -9.10 13.78
C GLY A 191 -14.95 -7.77 14.07
N VAL A 192 -13.63 -7.84 14.25
CA VAL A 192 -12.74 -6.70 14.51
C VAL A 192 -11.54 -6.74 13.56
N ARG A 193 -10.74 -5.66 13.50
CA ARG A 193 -9.51 -5.62 12.71
C ARG A 193 -8.37 -6.29 13.47
N ARG A 194 -8.03 -7.52 13.10
CA ARG A 194 -6.98 -8.33 13.72
C ARG A 194 -5.73 -8.36 12.84
N LEU A 195 -4.57 -8.47 13.47
CA LEU A 195 -3.29 -8.54 12.78
C LEU A 195 -2.85 -9.98 12.55
N PHE A 196 -2.37 -10.26 11.35
CA PHE A 196 -1.92 -11.59 10.93
C PHE A 196 -0.64 -11.51 10.12
N TYR A 197 0.01 -12.67 9.98
CA TYR A 197 1.00 -12.91 8.95
C TYR A 197 0.77 -14.26 8.27
N ARG A 198 1.36 -14.41 7.11
CA ARG A 198 1.47 -15.65 6.35
C ARG A 198 2.87 -15.76 5.77
N THR A 199 3.31 -16.98 5.50
CA THR A 199 4.58 -17.28 4.86
C THR A 199 4.39 -18.11 3.60
N SER A 200 5.34 -17.99 2.67
CA SER A 200 5.36 -18.77 1.44
C SER A 200 6.80 -18.94 0.96
N PRO A 201 7.26 -20.17 0.64
CA PRO A 201 8.60 -20.37 0.13
C PRO A 201 8.81 -19.81 -1.28
N ASP A 202 7.74 -19.68 -2.06
CA ASP A 202 7.76 -19.39 -3.49
C ASP A 202 6.83 -18.24 -3.92
N GLY A 203 6.08 -17.65 -2.98
CA GLY A 203 5.06 -16.62 -3.25
C GLY A 203 3.78 -17.17 -3.88
N LEU A 204 3.69 -18.47 -4.14
CA LEU A 204 2.54 -19.13 -4.78
C LEU A 204 1.71 -19.94 -3.77
N LYS A 205 2.38 -20.72 -2.94
CA LYS A 205 1.74 -21.53 -1.90
C LYS A 205 1.93 -20.88 -0.55
N TRP A 206 0.83 -20.48 0.07
CA TRP A 206 0.82 -19.72 1.32
C TRP A 206 0.39 -20.60 2.49
N SER A 207 1.04 -20.40 3.64
CA SER A 207 0.62 -20.99 4.92
C SER A 207 -0.79 -20.53 5.30
N ASP A 208 -1.38 -21.13 6.31
CA ASP A 208 -2.52 -20.57 7.01
C ASP A 208 -2.19 -19.20 7.62
N TYR A 209 -3.21 -18.49 8.08
CA TYR A 209 -3.04 -17.22 8.79
C TYR A 209 -2.59 -17.47 10.22
N HIS A 210 -1.47 -16.84 10.60
CA HIS A 210 -1.00 -16.80 11.97
C HIS A 210 -1.35 -15.44 12.58
N GLN A 211 -2.11 -15.47 13.67
CA GLN A 211 -2.57 -14.24 14.32
C GLN A 211 -1.47 -13.62 15.17
N ILE A 212 -1.23 -12.31 15.00
CA ILE A 212 -0.26 -11.53 15.79
C ILE A 212 -0.96 -10.91 17.00
N ALA A 213 -2.08 -10.21 16.75
CA ALA A 213 -2.75 -9.48 17.82
C ALA A 213 -4.28 -9.42 17.63
N SER A 214 -4.97 -9.48 18.75
CA SER A 214 -6.41 -9.24 18.89
C SER A 214 -6.72 -8.77 20.31
N ILE A 215 -6.30 -7.54 20.64
CA ILE A 215 -6.52 -6.98 21.97
C ILE A 215 -7.95 -6.44 22.03
N ILE A 216 -8.79 -7.09 22.80
CA ILE A 216 -10.18 -6.69 23.09
C ILE A 216 -10.28 -6.63 24.60
N SER A 217 -10.60 -5.47 25.20
CA SER A 217 -10.85 -5.38 26.62
C SER A 217 -12.25 -5.89 26.96
N GLU A 218 -12.44 -6.33 28.20
CA GLU A 218 -13.73 -6.83 28.69
C GLU A 218 -14.86 -5.80 28.61
N GLU A 219 -14.51 -4.52 28.63
CA GLU A 219 -15.45 -3.39 28.54
C GLU A 219 -15.80 -3.00 27.10
N GLU A 220 -15.18 -3.64 26.10
CA GLU A 220 -15.26 -3.25 24.70
C GLU A 220 -15.77 -4.40 23.81
N ASN A 221 -16.88 -4.15 23.13
CA ASN A 221 -17.43 -5.10 22.16
C ASN A 221 -16.66 -5.13 20.83
N LYS A 222 -15.80 -4.15 20.58
CA LYS A 222 -15.07 -3.96 19.32
C LYS A 222 -13.65 -3.48 19.60
N SER A 223 -12.73 -3.93 18.80
CA SER A 223 -11.34 -3.48 18.82
C SER A 223 -10.81 -3.35 17.41
N GLY A 224 -9.61 -2.85 17.27
CA GLY A 224 -8.92 -2.80 15.99
C GLY A 224 -7.46 -2.48 16.20
N HIS A 225 -6.68 -2.81 15.18
CA HIS A 225 -5.26 -2.56 15.16
C HIS A 225 -4.84 -2.03 13.81
N TYR A 226 -3.85 -1.15 13.79
CA TYR A 226 -3.04 -0.89 12.62
C TYR A 226 -1.60 -1.22 12.94
N GLN A 227 -0.89 -1.78 11.97
CA GLN A 227 0.51 -2.12 12.10
C GLN A 227 1.35 -1.45 11.02
N ILE A 228 2.61 -1.27 11.33
CA ILE A 228 3.67 -0.94 10.38
C ILE A 228 4.82 -1.90 10.64
N THR A 229 5.40 -2.38 9.55
CA THR A 229 6.42 -3.41 9.61
C THR A 229 7.72 -2.94 8.98
N GLY A 230 8.82 -3.49 9.46
CA GLY A 230 10.15 -3.25 8.94
C GLY A 230 10.92 -4.55 8.77
N GLN A 231 12.04 -4.46 8.04
CA GLN A 231 12.95 -5.59 7.84
C GLN A 231 14.40 -5.12 7.87
N TYR A 232 15.26 -5.93 8.50
CA TYR A 232 16.71 -5.81 8.40
C TYR A 232 17.32 -7.22 8.37
N GLY A 233 17.81 -7.64 7.20
CA GLY A 233 18.23 -9.02 6.96
C GLY A 233 17.05 -9.99 7.18
N ASN A 234 17.25 -10.98 8.03
CA ASN A 234 16.22 -11.93 8.43
C ASN A 234 15.32 -11.44 9.58
N LYS A 235 15.66 -10.31 10.21
CA LYS A 235 14.83 -9.72 11.26
C LYS A 235 13.64 -9.01 10.64
N LEU A 236 12.44 -9.44 11.04
CA LEU A 236 11.18 -8.78 10.74
C LEU A 236 10.64 -8.16 12.02
N VAL A 237 10.14 -6.93 11.91
CA VAL A 237 9.56 -6.21 13.04
C VAL A 237 8.15 -5.75 12.70
N THR A 238 7.30 -5.67 13.71
CA THR A 238 6.00 -5.01 13.63
C THR A 238 5.80 -4.10 14.83
N THR A 239 5.34 -2.89 14.56
CA THR A 239 4.77 -2.00 15.58
C THR A 239 3.30 -1.81 15.30
N PHE A 240 2.48 -1.83 16.32
CA PHE A 240 1.04 -1.69 16.17
C PHE A 240 0.42 -0.93 17.33
N ASN A 241 -0.78 -0.42 17.09
CA ASN A 241 -1.58 0.25 18.10
C ASN A 241 -2.89 -0.50 18.39
N ARG A 242 -3.62 -0.01 19.37
CA ARG A 242 -4.95 -0.45 19.72
C ARG A 242 -5.96 0.65 19.40
N HIS A 243 -7.14 0.27 18.91
CA HIS A 243 -8.28 1.15 18.72
C HIS A 243 -9.35 0.79 19.71
N LYS A 244 -9.64 1.68 20.65
CA LYS A 244 -10.74 1.49 21.60
C LYS A 244 -12.07 1.41 20.84
N ASN A 245 -12.92 0.46 21.21
CA ASN A 245 -14.22 0.26 20.57
C ASN A 245 -14.18 0.13 19.03
N GLY A 246 -13.03 -0.23 18.47
CA GLY A 246 -12.81 -0.33 17.03
C GLY A 246 -12.77 1.02 16.29
N ASP A 247 -12.86 2.14 17.01
CA ASP A 247 -12.78 3.47 16.43
C ASP A 247 -11.33 3.83 16.09
N CYS A 248 -11.07 4.06 14.82
CA CYS A 248 -9.73 4.40 14.35
C CYS A 248 -9.27 5.83 14.73
N ASP A 249 -10.14 6.66 15.30
CA ASP A 249 -9.76 7.97 15.80
C ASP A 249 -9.37 7.93 17.29
N THR A 250 -9.59 6.80 17.96
CA THR A 250 -9.19 6.54 19.37
C THR A 250 -7.95 5.65 19.47
N ARG A 251 -7.00 5.78 18.55
CA ARG A 251 -5.77 4.98 18.56
C ARG A 251 -4.93 5.29 19.78
N THR A 252 -4.56 4.27 20.51
CA THR A 252 -3.78 4.40 21.74
C THR A 252 -2.77 3.27 21.87
N ASN A 253 -1.83 3.41 22.77
CA ASN A 253 -0.75 2.49 23.04
C ASN A 253 0.09 2.15 21.80
N MET A 254 1.32 1.76 21.99
CA MET A 254 2.17 1.21 20.95
C MET A 254 2.82 -0.07 21.46
N TYR A 255 2.76 -1.08 20.63
CA TYR A 255 3.31 -2.41 20.87
C TYR A 255 4.41 -2.70 19.85
N TYR A 256 5.38 -3.51 20.24
CA TYR A 256 6.49 -3.92 19.40
C TYR A 256 6.73 -5.42 19.51
N LEU A 257 6.93 -6.07 18.38
CA LEU A 257 7.34 -7.47 18.27
C LEU A 257 8.34 -7.65 17.15
N GLN A 258 9.21 -8.64 17.30
CA GLN A 258 10.14 -9.04 16.23
C GLN A 258 10.24 -10.56 16.12
N THR A 259 10.64 -11.03 14.94
CA THR A 259 11.04 -12.42 14.67
C THR A 259 12.34 -12.41 13.86
N VAL A 260 13.20 -13.40 14.04
CA VAL A 260 14.44 -13.60 13.30
C VAL A 260 14.49 -14.97 12.60
N ASP A 261 13.44 -15.77 12.76
CA ASP A 261 13.33 -17.15 12.31
C ASP A 261 12.09 -17.41 11.43
N PHE A 262 11.70 -16.37 10.69
CA PHE A 262 10.58 -16.43 9.73
C PHE A 262 9.22 -16.68 10.40
N GLY A 263 9.03 -16.13 11.61
CA GLY A 263 7.77 -16.21 12.35
C GLY A 263 7.58 -17.45 13.19
N LYS A 264 8.58 -18.33 13.31
CA LYS A 264 8.50 -19.52 14.19
C LYS A 264 8.45 -19.12 15.65
N THR A 265 9.25 -18.12 16.02
CA THR A 265 9.22 -17.52 17.37
C THR A 265 9.12 -16.00 17.27
N TRP A 266 8.55 -15.41 18.30
CA TRP A 266 8.41 -13.97 18.44
C TRP A 266 9.00 -13.50 19.75
N THR A 267 9.63 -12.33 19.74
CA THR A 267 10.30 -11.77 20.91
C THR A 267 10.05 -10.27 21.05
N LEU A 268 10.31 -9.76 22.24
CA LEU A 268 10.51 -8.34 22.50
C LEU A 268 11.84 -7.85 21.88
N ALA A 269 12.11 -6.57 21.98
CA ALA A 269 13.33 -5.95 21.46
C ALA A 269 14.62 -6.48 22.10
N ASP A 270 14.56 -6.90 23.37
CA ASP A 270 15.67 -7.48 24.13
C ASP A 270 15.84 -9.00 23.92
N GLY A 271 14.99 -9.62 23.09
CA GLY A 271 15.01 -11.04 22.82
C GLY A 271 14.14 -11.88 23.75
N THR A 272 13.45 -11.30 24.72
CA THR A 272 12.51 -12.02 25.59
C THR A 272 11.40 -12.66 24.76
N PRO A 273 11.17 -13.99 24.86
CA PRO A 273 10.12 -14.68 24.10
C PRO A 273 8.72 -14.18 24.43
N VAL A 274 7.86 -14.16 23.43
CA VAL A 274 6.45 -13.77 23.54
C VAL A 274 5.59 -14.77 22.81
N GLU A 275 4.53 -15.22 23.44
CA GLU A 275 3.52 -16.09 22.80
C GLU A 275 2.50 -15.26 22.03
N LEU A 276 2.10 -15.75 20.86
CA LEU A 276 1.05 -15.17 20.04
C LEU A 276 -0.27 -15.95 20.17
N PRO A 277 -1.41 -15.30 19.97
CA PRO A 277 -1.61 -13.87 19.70
C PRO A 277 -1.55 -13.01 20.96
N ILE A 278 -1.16 -11.74 20.79
CA ILE A 278 -1.27 -10.74 21.84
C ILE A 278 -2.74 -10.39 22.04
N VAL A 279 -3.24 -10.66 23.21
CA VAL A 279 -4.66 -10.42 23.57
C VAL A 279 -4.81 -9.43 24.73
N ASP A 280 -3.77 -9.25 25.53
CA ASP A 280 -3.77 -8.37 26.69
C ASP A 280 -3.22 -6.98 26.31
N LYS A 281 -3.97 -5.92 26.67
CA LYS A 281 -3.55 -4.52 26.47
C LYS A 281 -2.30 -4.16 27.30
N ASP A 282 -2.07 -4.85 28.39
CA ASP A 282 -0.97 -4.64 29.32
C ASP A 282 0.22 -5.60 29.06
N SER A 283 0.18 -6.32 27.93
CA SER A 283 1.25 -7.22 27.49
C SER A 283 2.63 -6.55 27.54
N PRO A 284 3.69 -7.30 27.92
CA PRO A 284 5.08 -6.80 27.95
C PRO A 284 5.57 -6.22 26.62
N CYS A 285 4.95 -6.56 25.50
CA CYS A 285 5.28 -5.96 24.21
C CYS A 285 4.80 -4.51 24.06
N ARG A 286 4.05 -3.95 25.04
CA ARG A 286 3.65 -2.53 25.04
C ARG A 286 4.85 -1.64 25.37
N VAL A 287 5.30 -0.86 24.39
CA VAL A 287 6.43 0.07 24.51
C VAL A 287 6.01 1.49 24.87
N ILE A 288 4.75 1.86 24.59
CA ILE A 288 4.17 3.15 25.00
C ILE A 288 2.79 2.88 25.60
N ASP A 289 2.61 3.32 26.83
CA ASP A 289 1.32 3.42 27.49
C ASP A 289 0.78 4.84 27.35
N ALA A 290 -0.03 5.05 26.35
CA ALA A 290 -0.70 6.33 26.13
C ALA A 290 -2.11 6.32 26.73
N GLU A 291 -2.71 5.14 26.85
CA GLU A 291 -4.06 4.97 27.35
C GLU A 291 -4.21 5.40 28.81
N SER A 292 -3.29 5.00 29.69
CA SER A 292 -3.30 5.41 31.11
C SER A 292 -3.16 6.91 31.30
N LYS A 293 -2.60 7.61 30.31
CA LYS A 293 -2.44 9.08 30.27
C LYS A 293 -3.59 9.81 29.57
N GLY A 294 -4.65 9.08 29.18
CA GLY A 294 -5.77 9.65 28.42
C GLY A 294 -5.39 10.15 27.03
N GLN A 295 -4.29 9.64 26.46
CA GLN A 295 -3.75 10.10 25.19
C GLN A 295 -4.13 9.15 24.04
N ASN A 296 -4.56 9.75 22.94
CA ASN A 296 -4.68 9.08 21.66
C ASN A 296 -3.61 9.60 20.71
N PHE A 297 -3.09 8.74 19.85
CA PHE A 297 -2.15 9.15 18.84
C PHE A 297 -2.38 8.38 17.52
N ILE A 298 -2.13 9.08 16.43
CA ILE A 298 -2.11 8.47 15.11
C ILE A 298 -0.68 8.05 14.84
N LEU A 299 -0.41 6.75 14.71
CA LEU A 299 0.84 6.28 14.14
C LEU A 299 0.94 6.82 12.72
N LYS A 300 1.63 7.95 12.59
CA LYS A 300 2.20 8.40 11.33
C LYS A 300 3.67 8.03 11.41
N MET A 301 4.09 7.06 10.68
CA MET A 301 5.49 6.77 10.45
C MET A 301 5.84 7.09 9.03
#